data_9613efd6651f8faa3b5623a5bb6c3371
#
_entry.id   9613efd6651f8faa3b5623a5bb6c3371
#
_cell.length_a   1.000
_cell.length_b   1.000
_cell.length_c   1.000
_cell.angle_alpha   90.00
_cell.angle_beta   90.00
_cell.angle_gamma   90.00
#
_symmetry.space_group_name_H-M   'P 1'
#
loop_
_entity.id
_entity.type
_entity.pdbx_description
1 polymer ?
#
loop_
_entity_poly.entity_id
_entity_poly.type
_entity_poly.pdbx_seq_one_letter_code
_entity_poly.pdbx_strand_id
1 'polypeptide(L)'
;MVQAILLGSGATRPLPDRALAALWLQTAGRGLLFDCGEGTQVSAQRYGASLYKLDTLLLTHYHGDHLFGLPGLLQSMAALGRADPVTVAGPPGLDTILDAVLTLAGPLPFAIRRHTFAEGRGTLALCGGASITAFPALHRVPCCSYLYTLPRAGRFDPGKARALGIPVALWRTLQAGCPAGGFTPDQVLGPARRGLRILYATDTGPTEELCRQAGGVDLLCMDATYADDADAPKARLYGHATCAEAGTLAAQAGVRRLWLTHYSAAVTDPEPGLAAARARFPGAEAGFDGKALTLTFEDPGKDIP
;
A
#
# COMPACT_ATOMS: atom_id res chain seq x y z
N MET A 1 -12.35 0.54 8.00
CA MET A 1 -11.25 -0.21 8.63
C MET A 1 -10.35 -0.76 7.53
N VAL A 2 -9.05 -0.58 7.66
CA VAL A 2 -8.02 -1.15 6.78
C VAL A 2 -7.00 -1.84 7.67
N GLN A 3 -6.67 -3.09 7.38
CA GLN A 3 -5.57 -3.80 8.02
C GLN A 3 -4.36 -3.76 7.09
N ALA A 4 -3.21 -3.37 7.62
CA ALA A 4 -1.92 -3.44 6.95
C ALA A 4 -1.05 -4.51 7.61
N ILE A 5 -0.37 -5.35 6.81
CA ILE A 5 0.58 -6.37 7.28
C ILE A 5 1.83 -6.29 6.39
N LEU A 6 2.97 -6.02 6.99
CA LEU A 6 4.25 -6.09 6.29
C LEU A 6 4.63 -7.58 6.17
N LEU A 7 4.56 -8.13 4.96
CA LEU A 7 4.84 -9.54 4.71
C LEU A 7 6.33 -9.81 4.55
N GLY A 8 7.08 -8.81 4.13
CA GLY A 8 8.53 -8.87 3.99
C GLY A 8 9.13 -7.48 4.07
N SER A 9 10.22 -7.36 4.82
CA SER A 9 10.90 -6.09 5.16
C SER A 9 12.31 -5.98 4.59
N GLY A 10 12.78 -7.00 3.88
CA GLY A 10 14.13 -7.07 3.33
C GLY A 10 14.24 -6.60 1.88
N ALA A 11 15.48 -6.31 1.49
CA ALA A 11 15.90 -5.89 0.16
C ALA A 11 16.91 -6.89 -0.45
N THR A 12 17.01 -6.90 -1.76
CA THR A 12 18.04 -7.56 -2.58
C THR A 12 17.98 -9.09 -2.56
N ARG A 13 18.06 -9.75 -1.40
CA ARG A 13 18.02 -11.19 -1.25
C ARG A 13 17.30 -11.61 0.02
N PRO A 14 16.58 -12.76 0.00
CA PRO A 14 15.92 -13.24 1.21
C PRO A 14 16.96 -13.67 2.26
N LEU A 15 16.60 -13.49 3.52
CA LEU A 15 17.32 -14.01 4.67
C LEU A 15 16.44 -15.02 5.40
N PRO A 16 16.98 -15.92 6.23
CA PRO A 16 16.18 -16.92 6.96
C PRO A 16 15.07 -16.30 7.83
N ASP A 17 15.29 -15.10 8.35
CA ASP A 17 14.42 -14.36 9.26
C ASP A 17 13.85 -13.07 8.67
N ARG A 18 14.13 -12.80 7.39
CA ARG A 18 13.66 -11.59 6.72
C ARG A 18 13.31 -11.87 5.26
N ALA A 19 12.01 -11.93 4.97
CA ALA A 19 11.46 -12.05 3.63
C ALA A 19 11.63 -10.76 2.83
N LEU A 20 11.57 -10.87 1.50
CA LEU A 20 11.70 -9.75 0.57
C LEU A 20 10.44 -8.90 0.51
N ALA A 21 10.59 -7.68 -0.03
CA ALA A 21 9.60 -6.61 -0.02
C ALA A 21 8.20 -7.07 -0.40
N ALA A 22 7.26 -6.92 0.53
CA ALA A 22 5.82 -7.12 0.30
C ALA A 22 4.99 -6.49 1.41
N LEU A 23 3.97 -5.70 1.05
CA LEU A 23 3.00 -5.14 1.99
C LEU A 23 1.59 -5.58 1.58
N TRP A 24 0.85 -6.15 2.51
CA TRP A 24 -0.55 -6.52 2.36
C TRP A 24 -1.47 -5.49 2.98
N LEU A 25 -2.50 -5.06 2.24
CA LEU A 25 -3.64 -4.32 2.80
C LEU A 25 -4.91 -5.15 2.64
N GLN A 26 -5.75 -5.15 3.65
CA GLN A 26 -7.08 -5.75 3.59
C GLN A 26 -8.15 -4.72 3.92
N THR A 27 -9.12 -4.57 3.04
CA THR A 27 -10.27 -3.67 3.21
C THR A 27 -11.50 -4.25 2.52
N ALA A 28 -12.68 -4.02 3.09
CA ALA A 28 -13.96 -4.49 2.52
C ALA A 28 -13.95 -5.97 2.08
N GLY A 29 -13.22 -6.84 2.79
CA GLY A 29 -13.11 -8.26 2.47
C GLY A 29 -12.19 -8.60 1.29
N ARG A 30 -11.52 -7.62 0.68
CA ARG A 30 -10.58 -7.78 -0.43
C ARG A 30 -9.14 -7.51 0.02
N GLY A 31 -8.20 -8.19 -0.61
CA GLY A 31 -6.76 -8.03 -0.40
C GLY A 31 -6.13 -7.20 -1.51
N LEU A 32 -5.17 -6.38 -1.12
CA LEU A 32 -4.30 -5.60 -1.99
C LEU A 32 -2.86 -5.92 -1.58
N LEU A 33 -2.01 -6.24 -2.54
CA LEU A 33 -0.60 -6.56 -2.31
C LEU A 33 0.28 -5.55 -3.04
N PHE A 34 1.23 -4.97 -2.34
CA PHE A 34 2.31 -4.15 -2.92
C PHE A 34 3.57 -5.00 -2.92
N ASP A 35 4.15 -5.17 -4.08
CA ASP A 35 5.27 -6.03 -4.41
C ASP A 35 5.06 -7.52 -4.06
N CYS A 36 5.89 -8.34 -4.65
CA CYS A 36 5.83 -9.79 -4.50
C CYS A 36 7.24 -10.38 -4.57
N GLY A 37 8.03 -10.12 -3.53
CA GLY A 37 9.35 -10.72 -3.39
C GLY A 37 9.28 -12.24 -3.26
N GLU A 38 10.39 -12.92 -3.44
CA GLU A 38 10.48 -14.37 -3.31
C GLU A 38 9.92 -14.84 -1.95
N GLY A 39 9.05 -15.86 -1.99
CA GLY A 39 8.44 -16.40 -0.77
C GLY A 39 7.24 -15.65 -0.21
N THR A 40 6.75 -14.59 -0.88
CA THR A 40 5.60 -13.80 -0.40
C THR A 40 4.37 -14.65 -0.09
N GLN A 41 4.10 -15.74 -0.85
CA GLN A 41 2.99 -16.65 -0.58
C GLN A 41 3.15 -17.41 0.76
N VAL A 42 4.38 -17.68 1.17
CA VAL A 42 4.70 -18.31 2.46
C VAL A 42 4.47 -17.32 3.60
N SER A 43 4.96 -16.09 3.46
CA SER A 43 4.73 -15.00 4.40
C SER A 43 3.24 -14.68 4.54
N ALA A 44 2.50 -14.61 3.42
CA ALA A 44 1.06 -14.39 3.43
C ALA A 44 0.33 -15.46 4.27
N GLN A 45 0.65 -16.73 4.07
CA GLN A 45 0.07 -17.82 4.87
C GLN A 45 0.45 -17.71 6.34
N ARG A 46 1.73 -17.43 6.62
CA ARG A 46 2.25 -17.32 8.00
C ARG A 46 1.58 -16.20 8.79
N TYR A 47 1.30 -15.07 8.15
CA TYR A 47 0.77 -13.87 8.81
C TYR A 47 -0.73 -13.63 8.56
N GLY A 48 -1.43 -14.63 7.99
CA GLY A 48 -2.89 -14.63 7.87
C GLY A 48 -3.44 -13.75 6.73
N ALA A 49 -2.62 -13.35 5.77
CA ALA A 49 -3.06 -12.68 4.55
C ALA A 49 -3.64 -13.71 3.57
N SER A 50 -4.93 -13.62 3.29
CA SER A 50 -5.64 -14.60 2.47
C SER A 50 -5.43 -14.36 0.98
N LEU A 51 -4.57 -15.16 0.34
CA LEU A 51 -4.32 -15.08 -1.10
C LEU A 51 -5.60 -15.30 -1.94
N TYR A 52 -6.56 -16.08 -1.44
CA TYR A 52 -7.86 -16.23 -2.09
C TYR A 52 -8.60 -14.89 -2.25
N LYS A 53 -8.38 -13.95 -1.34
CA LYS A 53 -9.00 -12.61 -1.34
C LYS A 53 -8.18 -11.55 -2.10
N LEU A 54 -7.00 -11.89 -2.59
CA LEU A 54 -6.15 -10.94 -3.34
C LEU A 54 -6.87 -10.49 -4.61
N ASP A 55 -7.21 -9.21 -4.67
CA ASP A 55 -7.95 -8.58 -5.77
C ASP A 55 -7.03 -7.79 -6.70
N THR A 56 -6.05 -7.11 -6.12
CA THR A 56 -5.12 -6.26 -6.85
C THR A 56 -3.71 -6.42 -6.31
N LEU A 57 -2.75 -6.56 -7.22
CA LEU A 57 -1.31 -6.59 -6.95
C LEU A 57 -0.67 -5.40 -7.67
N LEU A 58 0.16 -4.66 -6.95
CA LEU A 58 0.84 -3.45 -7.41
C LEU A 58 2.35 -3.71 -7.35
N LEU A 59 3.04 -3.66 -8.48
CA LEU A 59 4.49 -3.77 -8.55
C LEU A 59 5.08 -2.36 -8.60
N THR A 60 5.97 -2.04 -7.65
CA THR A 60 6.68 -0.75 -7.65
C THR A 60 7.61 -0.65 -8.85
N HIS A 61 8.33 -1.72 -9.13
CA HIS A 61 9.23 -1.89 -10.27
C HIS A 61 9.53 -3.38 -10.49
N TYR A 62 10.50 -3.73 -11.33
CA TYR A 62 10.70 -5.11 -11.78
C TYR A 62 12.05 -5.71 -11.37
N HIS A 63 12.68 -5.23 -10.30
CA HIS A 63 13.80 -5.95 -9.68
C HIS A 63 13.31 -7.26 -9.04
N GLY A 64 14.20 -8.24 -8.93
CA GLY A 64 13.84 -9.58 -8.50
C GLY A 64 13.26 -9.66 -7.10
N ASP A 65 13.74 -8.84 -6.19
CA ASP A 65 13.28 -8.77 -4.79
C ASP A 65 11.86 -8.20 -4.63
N HIS A 66 11.28 -7.66 -5.71
CA HIS A 66 9.89 -7.18 -5.76
C HIS A 66 8.99 -8.04 -6.65
N LEU A 67 9.57 -8.98 -7.42
CA LEU A 67 8.86 -9.67 -8.50
C LEU A 67 8.97 -11.21 -8.45
N PHE A 68 10.08 -11.77 -7.99
CA PHE A 68 10.35 -13.22 -8.18
C PHE A 68 9.40 -14.14 -7.44
N GLY A 69 8.64 -13.67 -6.46
CA GLY A 69 7.57 -14.41 -5.81
C GLY A 69 6.31 -14.58 -6.66
N LEU A 70 6.14 -13.76 -7.71
CA LEU A 70 4.86 -13.65 -8.43
C LEU A 70 4.43 -14.96 -9.12
N PRO A 71 5.29 -15.72 -9.84
CA PRO A 71 4.88 -16.99 -10.42
C PRO A 71 4.36 -17.98 -9.38
N GLY A 72 5.07 -18.15 -8.26
CA GLY A 72 4.69 -19.05 -7.17
C GLY A 72 3.43 -18.59 -6.43
N LEU A 73 3.23 -17.27 -6.28
CA LEU A 73 2.02 -16.69 -5.70
C LEU A 73 0.80 -17.01 -6.57
N LEU A 74 0.88 -16.81 -7.89
CA LEU A 74 -0.22 -17.10 -8.82
C LEU A 74 -0.58 -18.59 -8.83
N GLN A 75 0.40 -19.49 -8.82
CA GLN A 75 0.17 -20.93 -8.68
C GLN A 75 -0.48 -21.29 -7.33
N SER A 76 -0.06 -20.64 -6.24
CA SER A 76 -0.65 -20.86 -4.92
C SER A 76 -2.11 -20.41 -4.90
N MET A 77 -2.46 -19.30 -5.55
CA MET A 77 -3.84 -18.83 -5.69
C MET A 77 -4.68 -19.81 -6.52
N ALA A 78 -4.13 -20.36 -7.60
CA ALA A 78 -4.78 -21.39 -8.42
C ALA A 78 -5.04 -22.68 -7.61
N ALA A 79 -4.06 -23.12 -6.82
CA ALA A 79 -4.20 -24.28 -5.95
C ALA A 79 -5.26 -24.10 -4.84
N LEU A 80 -5.50 -22.86 -4.41
CA LEU A 80 -6.58 -22.51 -3.48
C LEU A 80 -7.98 -22.46 -4.13
N GLY A 81 -8.09 -22.79 -5.42
CA GLY A 81 -9.35 -22.83 -6.15
C GLY A 81 -9.88 -21.44 -6.55
N ARG A 82 -9.02 -20.42 -6.62
CA ARG A 82 -9.45 -19.11 -7.06
C ARG A 82 -9.84 -19.14 -8.55
N ALA A 83 -10.98 -18.55 -8.88
CA ALA A 83 -11.46 -18.37 -10.25
C ALA A 83 -11.71 -16.89 -10.62
N ASP A 84 -11.86 -16.01 -9.64
CA ASP A 84 -12.07 -14.57 -9.87
C ASP A 84 -10.81 -13.93 -10.45
N PRO A 85 -10.94 -13.00 -11.41
CA PRO A 85 -9.80 -12.27 -11.97
C PRO A 85 -8.98 -11.51 -10.91
N VAL A 86 -7.70 -11.33 -11.21
CA VAL A 86 -6.76 -10.50 -10.41
C VAL A 86 -6.24 -9.37 -11.27
N THR A 87 -6.23 -8.16 -10.72
CA THR A 87 -5.58 -7.02 -11.37
C THR A 87 -4.11 -6.98 -10.96
N VAL A 88 -3.21 -6.92 -11.93
CA VAL A 88 -1.78 -6.63 -11.70
C VAL A 88 -1.48 -5.27 -12.34
N ALA A 89 -0.97 -4.35 -11.52
CA ALA A 89 -0.65 -3.01 -11.96
C ALA A 89 0.82 -2.67 -11.69
N GLY A 90 1.40 -1.79 -12.52
CA GLY A 90 2.80 -1.42 -12.39
C GLY A 90 3.22 -0.30 -13.34
N PRO A 91 4.50 0.13 -13.30
CA PRO A 91 5.06 1.12 -14.22
C PRO A 91 5.16 0.59 -15.67
N PRO A 92 5.62 1.40 -16.64
CA PRO A 92 5.89 0.94 -18.00
C PRO A 92 6.76 -0.31 -18.06
N GLY A 93 6.48 -1.22 -19.00
CA GLY A 93 7.13 -2.53 -19.12
C GLY A 93 6.36 -3.69 -18.50
N LEU A 94 5.24 -3.43 -17.84
CA LEU A 94 4.41 -4.43 -17.16
C LEU A 94 4.03 -5.60 -18.08
N ASP A 95 3.62 -5.34 -19.30
CA ASP A 95 3.15 -6.39 -20.22
C ASP A 95 4.23 -7.41 -20.53
N THR A 96 5.44 -6.95 -20.84
CA THR A 96 6.61 -7.82 -21.11
C THR A 96 6.94 -8.68 -19.90
N ILE A 97 6.93 -8.09 -18.72
CA ILE A 97 7.22 -8.78 -17.46
C ILE A 97 6.13 -9.82 -17.16
N LEU A 98 4.88 -9.46 -17.31
CA LEU A 98 3.77 -10.40 -17.06
C LEU A 98 3.74 -11.55 -18.06
N ASP A 99 4.11 -11.35 -19.32
CA ASP A 99 4.21 -12.44 -20.30
C ASP A 99 5.27 -13.47 -19.86
N ALA A 100 6.41 -13.00 -19.38
CA ALA A 100 7.44 -13.88 -18.83
C ALA A 100 6.96 -14.61 -17.56
N VAL A 101 6.35 -13.91 -16.63
CA VAL A 101 5.78 -14.45 -15.38
C VAL A 101 4.72 -15.51 -15.69
N LEU A 102 3.80 -15.26 -16.62
CA LEU A 102 2.73 -16.18 -16.98
C LEU A 102 3.26 -17.41 -17.72
N THR A 103 4.35 -17.27 -18.49
CA THR A 103 5.05 -18.40 -19.09
C THR A 103 5.60 -19.33 -17.98
N LEU A 104 6.17 -18.77 -16.91
CA LEU A 104 6.70 -19.54 -15.77
C LEU A 104 5.57 -20.11 -14.89
N ALA A 105 4.52 -19.35 -14.66
CA ALA A 105 3.39 -19.80 -13.86
C ALA A 105 2.54 -20.89 -14.55
N GLY A 106 2.56 -20.95 -15.90
CA GLY A 106 1.72 -21.86 -16.66
C GLY A 106 0.24 -21.47 -16.65
N PRO A 107 -0.66 -22.37 -17.09
CA PRO A 107 -2.10 -22.08 -17.15
C PRO A 107 -2.70 -21.77 -15.78
N LEU A 108 -3.47 -20.69 -15.69
CA LEU A 108 -4.18 -20.25 -14.50
C LEU A 108 -5.71 -20.36 -14.70
N PRO A 109 -6.47 -20.75 -13.66
CA PRO A 109 -7.94 -20.85 -13.74
C PRO A 109 -8.64 -19.49 -13.66
N PHE A 110 -7.90 -18.39 -13.55
CA PHE A 110 -8.40 -17.02 -13.49
C PHE A 110 -7.66 -16.10 -14.45
N ALA A 111 -8.32 -15.02 -14.86
CA ALA A 111 -7.72 -14.02 -15.74
C ALA A 111 -6.84 -13.01 -14.97
N ILE A 112 -5.76 -12.56 -15.59
CA ILE A 112 -4.96 -11.43 -15.13
C ILE A 112 -5.36 -10.19 -15.92
N ARG A 113 -5.88 -9.18 -15.22
CA ARG A 113 -6.14 -7.84 -15.75
C ARG A 113 -4.89 -7.00 -15.57
N ARG A 114 -4.35 -6.49 -16.65
CA ARG A 114 -3.15 -5.66 -16.65
C ARG A 114 -3.52 -4.19 -16.56
N HIS A 115 -2.82 -3.42 -15.74
CA HIS A 115 -2.97 -1.97 -15.66
C HIS A 115 -1.61 -1.29 -15.58
N THR A 116 -1.17 -0.66 -16.68
CA THR A 116 0.10 0.06 -16.71
C THR A 116 -0.13 1.53 -16.40
N PHE A 117 0.57 2.05 -15.39
CA PHE A 117 0.59 3.48 -15.09
C PHE A 117 1.51 4.18 -16.09
N ALA A 118 0.94 4.93 -17.03
CA ALA A 118 1.69 5.69 -18.01
C ALA A 118 2.65 6.65 -17.30
N GLU A 119 3.92 6.67 -17.73
CA GLU A 119 4.99 7.47 -17.09
C GLU A 119 5.09 7.28 -15.57
N GLY A 120 4.63 6.13 -15.06
CA GLY A 120 4.58 5.86 -13.61
C GLY A 120 3.53 6.69 -12.86
N ARG A 121 2.55 7.26 -13.55
CA ARG A 121 1.53 8.15 -12.97
C ARG A 121 0.12 7.68 -13.31
N GLY A 122 -0.80 7.88 -12.38
CA GLY A 122 -2.21 7.63 -12.63
C GLY A 122 -2.98 7.25 -11.37
N THR A 123 -4.27 6.96 -11.58
CA THR A 123 -5.14 6.52 -10.51
C THR A 123 -5.89 5.27 -10.94
N LEU A 124 -5.89 4.26 -10.08
CA LEU A 124 -6.64 3.02 -10.22
C LEU A 124 -7.75 2.99 -9.18
N ALA A 125 -9.00 2.93 -9.62
CA ALA A 125 -10.14 2.73 -8.73
C ALA A 125 -10.16 1.28 -8.21
N LEU A 126 -10.44 1.12 -6.92
CA LEU A 126 -10.54 -0.18 -6.25
C LEU A 126 -11.98 -0.44 -5.78
N CYS A 127 -12.26 -1.69 -5.45
CA CYS A 127 -13.52 -2.06 -4.81
C CYS A 127 -13.72 -1.31 -3.48
N GLY A 128 -14.98 -1.00 -3.14
CA GLY A 128 -15.32 -0.31 -1.89
C GLY A 128 -15.03 1.21 -1.89
N GLY A 129 -14.82 1.81 -3.07
CA GLY A 129 -14.61 3.25 -3.23
C GLY A 129 -13.20 3.72 -2.86
N ALA A 130 -12.28 2.80 -2.59
CA ALA A 130 -10.87 3.12 -2.42
C ALA A 130 -10.18 3.38 -3.78
N SER A 131 -9.01 3.97 -3.74
CA SER A 131 -8.18 4.18 -4.93
C SER A 131 -6.70 4.06 -4.63
N ILE A 132 -5.92 3.77 -5.67
CA ILE A 132 -4.46 3.90 -5.69
C ILE A 132 -4.10 5.08 -6.56
N THR A 133 -3.25 5.96 -6.06
CA THR A 133 -2.55 6.95 -6.88
C THR A 133 -1.10 6.52 -7.00
N ALA A 134 -0.65 6.27 -8.23
CA ALA A 134 0.75 6.00 -8.56
C ALA A 134 1.46 7.32 -8.92
N PHE A 135 2.69 7.47 -8.48
CA PHE A 135 3.59 8.56 -8.86
C PHE A 135 5.04 8.06 -8.87
N PRO A 136 5.93 8.67 -9.70
CA PRO A 136 7.29 8.23 -9.84
C PRO A 136 8.07 8.27 -8.53
N ALA A 137 8.85 7.24 -8.29
CA ALA A 137 9.85 7.15 -7.26
C ALA A 137 11.24 7.54 -7.81
N LEU A 138 12.13 8.01 -6.95
CA LEU A 138 13.50 8.31 -7.30
C LEU A 138 14.34 7.03 -7.23
N HIS A 139 14.38 6.28 -8.33
CA HIS A 139 15.13 5.04 -8.44
C HIS A 139 15.84 4.96 -9.81
N ARG A 140 16.72 3.96 -9.98
CA ARG A 140 17.55 3.82 -11.21
C ARG A 140 16.80 3.21 -12.40
N VAL A 141 15.63 2.63 -12.16
CA VAL A 141 14.73 2.07 -13.18
C VAL A 141 13.35 2.71 -13.01
N PRO A 142 12.45 2.63 -14.01
CA PRO A 142 11.07 3.06 -13.83
C PRO A 142 10.45 2.44 -12.58
N CYS A 143 10.13 3.26 -11.61
CA CYS A 143 9.63 2.85 -10.30
C CYS A 143 8.48 3.77 -9.86
N CYS A 144 7.47 3.19 -9.18
CA CYS A 144 6.33 3.90 -8.62
C CYS A 144 6.27 3.80 -7.11
N SER A 145 5.93 4.90 -6.46
CA SER A 145 5.33 4.88 -5.13
C SER A 145 3.82 4.87 -5.24
N TYR A 146 3.15 4.29 -4.25
CA TYR A 146 1.69 4.08 -4.27
C TYR A 146 1.00 4.66 -3.04
N LEU A 147 0.11 5.60 -3.27
CA LEU A 147 -0.78 6.14 -2.24
C LEU A 147 -2.14 5.44 -2.32
N TYR A 148 -2.45 4.63 -1.32
CA TYR A 148 -3.79 4.11 -1.08
C TYR A 148 -4.64 5.15 -0.39
N THR A 149 -5.85 5.38 -0.89
CA THR A 149 -6.84 6.30 -0.29
C THR A 149 -8.18 5.61 -0.16
N LEU A 150 -8.73 5.58 1.06
CA LEU A 150 -10.10 5.17 1.34
C LEU A 150 -10.89 6.40 1.81
N PRO A 151 -11.74 6.99 0.95
CA PRO A 151 -12.51 8.16 1.31
C PRO A 151 -13.57 7.81 2.37
N ARG A 152 -14.00 8.82 3.11
CA ARG A 152 -15.08 8.71 4.08
C ARG A 152 -16.17 9.71 3.75
N ALA A 153 -17.36 9.22 3.39
CA ALA A 153 -18.51 10.05 3.13
C ALA A 153 -18.92 10.90 4.36
N GLY A 154 -19.61 11.99 4.12
CA GLY A 154 -20.24 12.80 5.15
C GLY A 154 -21.20 11.98 6.02
N ARG A 155 -21.58 12.53 7.17
CA ARG A 155 -22.62 11.91 8.00
C ARG A 155 -23.95 12.03 7.27
N PHE A 156 -24.69 10.93 7.21
CA PHE A 156 -26.06 10.90 6.69
C PHE A 156 -26.98 11.64 7.68
N ASP A 157 -27.85 12.50 7.14
CA ASP A 157 -28.82 13.28 7.91
C ASP A 157 -30.24 12.70 7.69
N PRO A 158 -30.75 11.91 8.65
CA PRO A 158 -32.10 11.35 8.56
C PRO A 158 -33.20 12.43 8.57
N GLY A 159 -32.92 13.60 9.18
CA GLY A 159 -33.87 14.72 9.22
C GLY A 159 -34.07 15.31 7.82
N LYS A 160 -32.97 15.60 7.12
CA LYS A 160 -33.02 16.03 5.71
C LYS A 160 -33.70 15.00 4.82
N ALA A 161 -33.36 13.71 4.99
CA ALA A 161 -33.95 12.64 4.19
C ALA A 161 -35.47 12.57 4.36
N ARG A 162 -35.98 12.71 5.60
CA ARG A 162 -37.43 12.77 5.87
C ARG A 162 -38.07 14.03 5.30
N ALA A 163 -37.45 15.20 5.47
CA ALA A 163 -37.95 16.46 4.93
C ALA A 163 -38.08 16.46 3.41
N LEU A 164 -37.18 15.72 2.72
CA LEU A 164 -37.20 15.55 1.27
C LEU A 164 -38.13 14.40 0.83
N GLY A 165 -38.83 13.72 1.74
CA GLY A 165 -39.68 12.58 1.43
C GLY A 165 -38.96 11.35 0.87
N ILE A 166 -37.67 11.20 1.17
CA ILE A 166 -36.86 10.09 0.64
C ILE A 166 -37.27 8.77 1.32
N PRO A 167 -37.69 7.74 0.56
CA PRO A 167 -38.03 6.45 1.14
C PRO A 167 -36.85 5.82 1.91
N VAL A 168 -37.12 5.26 3.08
CA VAL A 168 -36.08 4.64 3.95
C VAL A 168 -35.29 3.57 3.20
N ALA A 169 -35.91 2.83 2.29
CA ALA A 169 -35.25 1.83 1.43
C ALA A 169 -34.07 2.39 0.62
N LEU A 170 -34.07 3.69 0.29
CA LEU A 170 -33.01 4.34 -0.48
C LEU A 170 -31.89 4.90 0.37
N TRP A 171 -32.07 5.02 1.70
CA TRP A 171 -31.11 5.67 2.58
C TRP A 171 -29.74 5.01 2.56
N ARG A 172 -29.69 3.68 2.58
CA ARG A 172 -28.43 2.92 2.54
C ARG A 172 -27.64 3.19 1.27
N THR A 173 -28.32 3.30 0.13
CA THR A 173 -27.69 3.60 -1.17
C THR A 173 -27.12 5.02 -1.19
N LEU A 174 -27.92 6.00 -0.74
CA LEU A 174 -27.48 7.39 -0.64
C LEU A 174 -26.34 7.57 0.38
N GLN A 175 -26.41 6.85 1.51
CA GLN A 175 -25.35 6.82 2.53
C GLN A 175 -24.03 6.23 1.99
N ALA A 176 -24.13 5.30 1.06
CA ALA A 176 -22.97 4.73 0.37
C ALA A 176 -22.39 5.65 -0.73
N GLY A 177 -22.98 6.85 -0.91
CA GLY A 177 -22.51 7.80 -1.92
C GLY A 177 -23.07 7.57 -3.33
N CYS A 178 -24.10 6.72 -3.47
CA CYS A 178 -24.72 6.42 -4.77
C CYS A 178 -26.08 7.11 -4.92
N PRO A 179 -26.37 7.75 -6.07
CA PRO A 179 -27.71 8.28 -6.36
C PRO A 179 -28.76 7.17 -6.37
N ALA A 180 -29.97 7.46 -5.91
CA ALA A 180 -31.07 6.52 -5.86
C ALA A 180 -32.44 7.21 -5.91
N GLY A 181 -33.36 6.73 -6.73
CA GLY A 181 -34.74 7.20 -6.77
C GLY A 181 -34.91 8.67 -7.15
N GLY A 182 -34.00 9.21 -7.96
CA GLY A 182 -34.00 10.63 -8.33
C GLY A 182 -33.33 11.57 -7.29
N PHE A 183 -32.83 11.02 -6.19
CA PHE A 183 -32.10 11.77 -5.16
C PHE A 183 -30.60 11.55 -5.27
N THR A 184 -29.82 12.57 -4.85
CA THR A 184 -28.35 12.55 -4.82
C THR A 184 -27.81 12.54 -3.40
N PRO A 185 -26.61 11.93 -3.17
CA PRO A 185 -26.01 11.84 -1.83
C PRO A 185 -25.79 13.18 -1.13
N ASP A 186 -25.41 14.22 -1.88
CA ASP A 186 -25.16 15.58 -1.37
C ASP A 186 -26.38 16.23 -0.70
N GLN A 187 -27.60 15.83 -1.08
CA GLN A 187 -28.83 16.31 -0.46
C GLN A 187 -28.96 15.87 1.00
N VAL A 188 -28.35 14.73 1.37
CA VAL A 188 -28.53 14.09 2.68
C VAL A 188 -27.22 13.77 3.40
N LEU A 189 -26.08 13.94 2.75
CA LEU A 189 -24.77 13.80 3.38
C LEU A 189 -24.25 15.18 3.81
N GLY A 190 -23.65 15.23 4.97
CA GLY A 190 -22.84 16.36 5.39
C GLY A 190 -21.52 16.44 4.63
N PRO A 191 -20.60 17.36 5.00
CA PRO A 191 -19.29 17.45 4.36
C PRO A 191 -18.51 16.14 4.49
N ALA A 192 -17.68 15.86 3.48
CA ALA A 192 -16.79 14.69 3.49
C ALA A 192 -15.91 14.72 4.75
N ARG A 193 -15.73 13.55 5.35
CA ARG A 193 -14.89 13.37 6.54
C ARG A 193 -13.51 12.87 6.14
N ARG A 194 -12.54 13.01 7.03
CA ARG A 194 -11.20 12.48 6.82
C ARG A 194 -11.26 10.96 6.58
N GLY A 195 -10.78 10.53 5.43
CA GLY A 195 -10.60 9.13 5.08
C GLY A 195 -9.33 8.54 5.68
N LEU A 196 -8.94 7.35 5.20
CA LEU A 196 -7.67 6.70 5.53
C LEU A 196 -6.73 6.77 4.33
N ARG A 197 -5.45 7.05 4.60
CA ARG A 197 -4.41 7.16 3.59
C ARG A 197 -3.16 6.40 4.02
N ILE A 198 -2.67 5.51 3.15
CA ILE A 198 -1.47 4.70 3.38
C ILE A 198 -0.56 4.89 2.17
N LEU A 199 0.70 5.21 2.40
CA LEU A 199 1.69 5.38 1.36
C LEU A 199 2.76 4.29 1.47
N TYR A 200 2.99 3.59 0.37
CA TYR A 200 4.06 2.63 0.20
C TYR A 200 5.10 3.21 -0.77
N ALA A 201 6.32 3.42 -0.28
CA ALA A 201 7.41 4.08 -0.96
C ALA A 201 8.73 3.36 -0.68
N THR A 202 8.90 2.21 -1.29
CA THR A 202 10.17 1.47 -1.31
C THR A 202 10.97 1.86 -2.54
N ASP A 203 12.27 1.58 -2.52
CA ASP A 203 13.17 1.86 -3.63
C ASP A 203 13.07 3.30 -4.12
N THR A 204 13.23 4.20 -3.18
CA THR A 204 13.20 5.63 -3.46
C THR A 204 14.05 6.43 -2.48
N GLY A 205 14.80 7.37 -3.00
CA GLY A 205 15.30 8.48 -2.20
C GLY A 205 14.17 9.46 -1.84
N PRO A 206 14.39 10.35 -0.84
CA PRO A 206 13.44 11.41 -0.52
C PRO A 206 13.32 12.42 -1.67
N THR A 207 12.08 12.77 -2.03
CA THR A 207 11.76 13.77 -3.05
C THR A 207 10.68 14.73 -2.55
N GLU A 208 10.62 15.93 -3.14
CA GLU A 208 9.54 16.89 -2.84
C GLU A 208 8.16 16.32 -3.16
N GLU A 209 8.05 15.55 -4.26
CA GLU A 209 6.79 14.91 -4.62
C GLU A 209 6.37 13.86 -3.59
N LEU A 210 7.31 13.01 -3.16
CA LEU A 210 7.06 12.02 -2.11
C LEU A 210 6.60 12.71 -0.82
N CYS A 211 7.29 13.78 -0.39
CA CYS A 211 6.92 14.55 0.79
C CYS A 211 5.50 15.13 0.67
N ARG A 212 5.15 15.72 -0.48
CA ARG A 212 3.82 16.27 -0.73
C ARG A 212 2.73 15.18 -0.69
N GLN A 213 2.96 14.03 -1.34
CA GLN A 213 2.01 12.91 -1.35
C GLN A 213 1.86 12.26 0.03
N ALA A 214 2.94 12.24 0.83
CA ALA A 214 2.94 11.76 2.19
C ALA A 214 2.20 12.68 3.17
N GLY A 215 1.87 13.91 2.77
CA GLY A 215 1.25 14.92 3.63
C GLY A 215 0.09 14.39 4.46
N GLY A 216 0.28 14.22 5.78
CA GLY A 216 -0.74 13.78 6.74
C GLY A 216 -1.28 12.37 6.54
N VAL A 217 -0.56 11.44 5.87
CA VAL A 217 -1.00 10.04 5.74
C VAL A 217 -1.05 9.32 7.09
N ASP A 218 -1.91 8.32 7.21
CA ASP A 218 -2.05 7.54 8.45
C ASP A 218 -0.89 6.58 8.68
N LEU A 219 -0.31 6.08 7.58
CA LEU A 219 0.86 5.22 7.58
C LEU A 219 1.71 5.51 6.35
N LEU A 220 2.98 5.78 6.56
CA LEU A 220 4.03 5.77 5.55
C LEU A 220 4.90 4.53 5.77
N CYS A 221 4.94 3.61 4.78
CA CYS A 221 5.93 2.54 4.70
C CYS A 221 7.01 3.02 3.73
N MET A 222 8.22 3.27 4.21
CA MET A 222 9.27 3.93 3.43
C MET A 222 10.57 3.14 3.43
N ASP A 223 11.28 3.26 2.31
CA ASP A 223 12.66 2.79 2.13
C ASP A 223 13.54 3.24 3.30
N ALA A 224 14.29 2.29 3.82
CA ALA A 224 15.30 2.47 4.85
C ALA A 224 16.44 1.46 4.62
N THR A 225 16.85 1.36 3.36
CA THR A 225 17.86 0.39 2.90
C THR A 225 19.17 0.53 3.67
N TYR A 226 19.51 1.74 4.09
CA TYR A 226 20.72 2.04 4.83
C TYR A 226 20.41 2.51 6.24
N ALA A 227 21.00 1.83 7.23
CA ALA A 227 20.80 2.18 8.64
C ALA A 227 21.63 3.40 9.05
N ASP A 228 22.86 3.53 8.51
CA ASP A 228 23.80 4.60 8.85
C ASP A 228 23.65 5.80 7.90
N ASP A 229 23.59 7.00 8.45
CA ASP A 229 23.50 8.24 7.69
C ASP A 229 24.81 8.56 6.92
N ALA A 230 25.93 7.97 7.33
CA ALA A 230 27.18 8.01 6.57
C ALA A 230 27.04 7.37 5.18
N ASP A 231 26.10 6.45 5.00
CA ASP A 231 25.76 5.82 3.70
C ASP A 231 24.85 6.69 2.82
N ALA A 232 24.43 7.90 3.23
CA ALA A 232 23.54 8.75 2.43
C ALA A 232 24.06 9.03 1.00
N PRO A 233 25.37 9.26 0.73
CA PRO A 233 25.86 9.39 -0.64
C PRO A 233 25.62 8.12 -1.48
N LYS A 234 25.79 6.96 -0.87
CA LYS A 234 25.54 5.65 -1.49
C LYS A 234 24.06 5.40 -1.71
N ALA A 235 23.22 5.74 -0.72
CA ALA A 235 21.76 5.66 -0.84
C ALA A 235 21.28 6.47 -2.06
N ARG A 236 21.71 7.70 -2.20
CA ARG A 236 21.38 8.55 -3.36
C ARG A 236 21.86 7.96 -4.69
N LEU A 237 23.09 7.41 -4.73
CA LEU A 237 23.65 6.80 -5.95
C LEU A 237 22.78 5.63 -6.43
N TYR A 238 22.20 4.87 -5.52
CA TYR A 238 21.38 3.69 -5.83
C TYR A 238 19.87 3.96 -5.83
N GLY A 239 19.42 5.17 -5.50
CA GLY A 239 18.01 5.54 -5.47
C GLY A 239 17.28 4.95 -4.27
N HIS A 240 17.89 5.04 -3.08
CA HIS A 240 17.36 4.59 -1.80
C HIS A 240 17.46 5.71 -0.75
N ALA A 241 17.02 5.41 0.47
CA ALA A 241 17.09 6.31 1.61
C ALA A 241 17.86 5.69 2.78
N THR A 242 18.37 6.56 3.65
CA THR A 242 18.76 6.18 5.02
C THR A 242 17.57 6.23 5.96
N CYS A 243 17.67 5.55 7.10
CA CYS A 243 16.65 5.64 8.14
C CYS A 243 16.40 7.08 8.61
N ALA A 244 17.45 7.89 8.75
CA ALA A 244 17.35 9.29 9.17
C ALA A 244 16.68 10.17 8.08
N GLU A 245 16.97 9.93 6.81
CA GLU A 245 16.30 10.62 5.68
C GLU A 245 14.80 10.29 5.67
N ALA A 246 14.42 9.01 5.89
CA ALA A 246 13.01 8.61 6.00
C ALA A 246 12.31 9.29 7.19
N GLY A 247 12.98 9.37 8.35
CA GLY A 247 12.48 10.11 9.52
C GLY A 247 12.30 11.60 9.24
N THR A 248 13.25 12.22 8.54
CA THR A 248 13.18 13.63 8.18
C THR A 248 11.98 13.91 7.24
N LEU A 249 11.79 13.09 6.21
CA LEU A 249 10.66 13.21 5.30
C LEU A 249 9.33 13.02 6.03
N ALA A 250 9.25 12.03 6.92
CA ALA A 250 8.05 11.78 7.71
C ALA A 250 7.66 12.97 8.59
N ALA A 251 8.65 13.62 9.22
CA ALA A 251 8.44 14.82 10.04
C ALA A 251 7.97 16.01 9.17
N GLN A 252 8.61 16.25 8.04
CA GLN A 252 8.24 17.33 7.11
C GLN A 252 6.83 17.15 6.54
N ALA A 253 6.46 15.91 6.19
CA ALA A 253 5.15 15.57 5.67
C ALA A 253 4.06 15.51 6.76
N GLY A 254 4.41 15.52 8.03
CA GLY A 254 3.46 15.41 9.14
C GLY A 254 2.68 14.11 9.10
N VAL A 255 3.33 12.98 8.76
CA VAL A 255 2.69 11.67 8.75
C VAL A 255 2.30 11.25 10.17
N ARG A 256 1.32 10.37 10.33
CA ARG A 256 0.92 9.90 11.65
C ARG A 256 1.78 8.75 12.16
N ARG A 257 2.24 7.87 11.26
CA ARG A 257 3.11 6.72 11.56
C ARG A 257 4.10 6.53 10.44
N LEU A 258 5.31 6.11 10.77
CA LEU A 258 6.35 5.72 9.83
C LEU A 258 6.77 4.28 10.14
N TRP A 259 6.65 3.38 9.16
CA TRP A 259 7.32 2.09 9.16
C TRP A 259 8.54 2.16 8.24
N LEU A 260 9.71 1.92 8.81
CA LEU A 260 10.94 1.74 8.06
C LEU A 260 10.97 0.32 7.50
N THR A 261 11.24 0.15 6.21
CA THR A 261 11.24 -1.16 5.55
C THR A 261 12.32 -1.22 4.48
N HIS A 262 12.41 -2.34 3.77
CA HIS A 262 13.37 -2.53 2.67
C HIS A 262 14.83 -2.46 3.14
N TYR A 263 15.11 -3.11 4.28
CA TYR A 263 16.48 -3.12 4.83
C TYR A 263 17.43 -3.94 3.97
N SER A 264 18.58 -3.37 3.64
CA SER A 264 19.69 -4.12 3.05
C SER A 264 20.02 -5.37 3.87
N ALA A 265 20.42 -6.44 3.18
CA ALA A 265 20.92 -7.66 3.85
C ALA A 265 22.14 -7.40 4.78
N ALA A 266 22.82 -6.29 4.61
CA ALA A 266 23.91 -5.87 5.50
C ALA A 266 23.42 -5.29 6.83
N VAL A 267 22.16 -4.86 6.90
CA VAL A 267 21.56 -4.36 8.16
C VAL A 267 21.10 -5.56 8.97
N THR A 268 21.97 -6.07 9.82
CA THR A 268 21.67 -7.20 10.72
C THR A 268 20.84 -6.76 11.93
N ASP A 269 21.08 -5.53 12.43
CA ASP A 269 20.31 -4.89 13.50
C ASP A 269 19.76 -3.55 12.99
N PRO A 270 18.45 -3.35 12.91
CA PRO A 270 17.86 -2.09 12.50
C PRO A 270 17.83 -1.01 13.60
N GLU A 271 18.13 -1.35 14.87
CA GLU A 271 17.96 -0.44 16.00
C GLU A 271 18.79 0.85 15.90
N PRO A 272 20.06 0.84 15.48
CA PRO A 272 20.82 2.07 15.30
C PRO A 272 20.18 3.03 14.29
N GLY A 273 19.70 2.49 13.15
CA GLY A 273 18.99 3.27 12.14
C GLY A 273 17.64 3.77 12.64
N LEU A 274 16.92 2.95 13.40
CA LEU A 274 15.66 3.36 14.03
C LEU A 274 15.87 4.51 15.01
N ALA A 275 16.95 4.49 15.80
CA ALA A 275 17.28 5.59 16.71
C ALA A 275 17.55 6.90 15.94
N ALA A 276 18.27 6.83 14.81
CA ALA A 276 18.50 7.98 13.93
C ALA A 276 17.19 8.52 13.32
N ALA A 277 16.28 7.65 12.88
CA ALA A 277 14.96 8.04 12.40
C ALA A 277 14.11 8.68 13.52
N ARG A 278 14.09 8.11 14.72
CA ARG A 278 13.34 8.62 15.89
C ARG A 278 13.84 9.99 16.35
N ALA A 279 15.12 10.28 16.19
CA ALA A 279 15.65 11.62 16.46
C ALA A 279 15.06 12.70 15.55
N ARG A 280 14.51 12.33 14.37
CA ARG A 280 13.85 13.22 13.41
C ARG A 280 12.33 13.15 13.54
N PHE A 281 11.78 11.94 13.73
CA PHE A 281 10.36 11.65 13.85
C PHE A 281 10.16 10.62 14.97
N PRO A 282 9.78 11.03 16.19
CA PRO A 282 9.66 10.13 17.35
C PRO A 282 8.71 8.94 17.14
N GLY A 283 7.72 9.07 16.22
CA GLY A 283 6.79 8.01 15.85
C GLY A 283 7.34 6.99 14.85
N ALA A 284 8.66 6.98 14.55
CA ALA A 284 9.25 5.99 13.66
C ALA A 284 9.30 4.60 14.33
N GLU A 285 8.94 3.60 13.55
CA GLU A 285 8.88 2.21 13.95
C GLU A 285 9.66 1.34 12.97
N ALA A 286 10.44 0.39 13.49
CA ALA A 286 11.07 -0.62 12.64
C ALA A 286 10.00 -1.50 11.99
N GLY A 287 10.14 -1.75 10.69
CA GLY A 287 9.42 -2.78 9.98
C GLY A 287 10.05 -4.15 10.28
N PHE A 288 9.22 -5.16 10.39
CA PHE A 288 9.62 -6.56 10.47
C PHE A 288 8.52 -7.41 9.86
N ASP A 289 8.86 -8.62 9.44
CA ASP A 289 7.92 -9.53 8.81
C ASP A 289 6.81 -9.93 9.78
N GLY A 290 5.57 -9.72 9.36
CA GLY A 290 4.37 -9.93 10.20
C GLY A 290 3.95 -8.70 11.01
N LYS A 291 4.68 -7.57 10.95
CA LYS A 291 4.20 -6.32 11.58
C LYS A 291 2.84 -5.94 11.03
N ALA A 292 1.86 -5.76 11.92
CA ALA A 292 0.49 -5.50 11.56
C ALA A 292 -0.07 -4.24 12.23
N LEU A 293 -0.97 -3.56 11.53
CA LEU A 293 -1.68 -2.38 12.02
C LEU A 293 -3.12 -2.40 11.50
N THR A 294 -4.07 -2.10 12.36
CA THR A 294 -5.46 -1.86 11.96
C THR A 294 -5.79 -0.38 12.07
N LEU A 295 -6.11 0.23 10.93
CA LEU A 295 -6.54 1.62 10.83
C LEU A 295 -8.06 1.69 10.77
N THR A 296 -8.64 2.54 11.60
CA THR A 296 -10.08 2.82 11.63
C THR A 296 -10.32 4.29 11.38
N PHE A 297 -11.54 4.62 10.94
CA PHE A 297 -11.93 6.02 10.85
C PHE A 297 -12.02 6.62 12.26
N GLU A 298 -11.26 7.67 12.51
CA GLU A 298 -11.40 8.46 13.73
C GLU A 298 -12.65 9.34 13.65
N ASP A 299 -13.49 9.32 14.67
CA ASP A 299 -14.54 10.31 14.86
C ASP A 299 -13.98 11.43 15.75
N PRO A 300 -13.93 12.69 15.25
CA PRO A 300 -13.62 13.82 16.12
C PRO A 300 -14.66 13.89 17.24
N GLY A 301 -14.24 13.72 18.48
CA GLY A 301 -15.10 13.75 19.66
C GLY A 301 -15.28 12.42 20.41
N LYS A 302 -14.60 11.36 20.01
CA LYS A 302 -14.35 10.21 20.89
C LYS A 302 -12.89 10.26 21.31
N ASP A 303 -12.65 10.91 22.43
CA ASP A 303 -11.42 10.68 23.19
C ASP A 303 -11.39 9.17 23.51
N ILE A 304 -10.36 8.49 23.03
CA ILE A 304 -10.11 7.10 23.40
C ILE A 304 -9.61 7.16 24.83
N PRO A 305 -10.20 6.40 25.77
CA PRO A 305 -9.78 6.36 27.16
C PRO A 305 -8.36 5.86 27.33
#